data_fac15ae9118c173c692a0b1fe36347f9
#
_entry.id   fac15ae9118c173c692a0b1fe36347f9
#
_cell.length_a   1.000
_cell.length_b   1.000
_cell.length_c   1.000
_cell.angle_alpha   90.00
_cell.angle_beta   90.00
_cell.angle_gamma   90.00
#
_symmetry.space_group_name_H-M   'P 1'
#
loop_
_entity.id
_entity.type
_entity.pdbx_description
1 polymer ?
#
loop_
_entity_poly.entity_id
_entity_poly.type
_entity_poly.pdbx_seq_one_letter_code
_entity_poly.pdbx_strand_id
1 'polypeptide(L)'
;SDVCSSDLNEQPVIFAMANPVPEIFPDEALAAGAYIVGTGRSDFPNQINNVLAFPGIFRGALDARAKKITIEMQIAAAKGIAKLIPDNELTPTNIIPDPFQEGVAKVVAESVRNAVKETN
;
A
#
# COMPACT_ATOMS: atom_id res chain seq x y z
N SER A 1 -13.80 -16.55 -7.54
CA SER A 1 -12.93 -17.67 -7.23
C SER A 1 -13.04 -18.01 -5.75
N ASP A 2 -13.12 -19.28 -5.49
CA ASP A 2 -13.28 -19.76 -4.14
C ASP A 2 -11.95 -19.75 -3.40
N VAL A 3 -11.84 -18.85 -2.44
CA VAL A 3 -10.72 -18.89 -1.52
C VAL A 3 -11.06 -19.91 -0.45
N CYS A 4 -10.45 -21.09 -0.55
CA CYS A 4 -10.64 -22.12 0.46
C CYS A 4 -9.76 -21.79 1.67
N SER A 5 -10.35 -21.70 2.87
CA SER A 5 -9.62 -21.34 4.08
C SER A 5 -8.48 -22.33 4.39
N SER A 6 -8.57 -23.57 3.90
CA SER A 6 -7.52 -24.58 4.09
C SER A 6 -6.27 -24.30 3.25
N ASP A 7 -6.38 -23.46 2.22
CA ASP A 7 -5.26 -23.12 1.34
C ASP A 7 -4.48 -21.90 1.83
N LEU A 8 -4.93 -21.26 2.89
CA LEU A 8 -4.34 -20.03 3.40
C LEU A 8 -3.47 -20.32 4.63
N ASN A 9 -2.46 -19.47 4.79
CA ASN A 9 -1.65 -19.46 6.01
C ASN A 9 -2.50 -19.00 7.21
N GLU A 10 -1.99 -19.20 8.42
CA GLU A 10 -2.59 -18.59 9.61
C GLU A 10 -2.51 -17.07 9.49
N GLN A 11 -3.56 -16.36 9.87
CA GLN A 11 -3.67 -14.90 9.77
C GLN A 11 -3.36 -14.38 8.35
N PRO A 12 -4.07 -14.88 7.33
CA PRO A 12 -3.77 -14.49 5.96
C PRO A 12 -4.16 -13.04 5.66
N VAL A 13 -3.38 -12.41 4.78
CA VAL A 13 -3.64 -11.07 4.25
C VAL A 13 -4.17 -11.23 2.83
N ILE A 14 -5.32 -10.61 2.54
CA ILE A 14 -5.96 -10.69 1.23
C ILE A 14 -6.16 -9.29 0.66
N PHE A 15 -5.67 -9.07 -0.55
CA PHE A 15 -5.89 -7.84 -1.30
C PHE A 15 -6.73 -8.13 -2.53
N ALA A 16 -8.00 -7.74 -2.48
CA ALA A 16 -8.93 -7.89 -3.60
C ALA A 16 -8.94 -6.58 -4.40
N MET A 17 -8.19 -6.53 -5.49
CA MET A 17 -7.84 -5.29 -6.16
C MET A 17 -8.62 -4.99 -7.44
N ALA A 18 -9.57 -5.82 -7.83
CA ALA A 18 -10.39 -5.54 -9.01
C ALA A 18 -11.30 -4.33 -8.78
N ASN A 19 -11.44 -3.50 -9.81
CA ASN A 19 -12.29 -2.30 -9.78
C ASN A 19 -13.36 -2.38 -10.85
N PRO A 20 -14.58 -1.88 -10.60
CA PRO A 20 -15.07 -1.26 -9.36
C PRO A 20 -15.55 -2.26 -8.31
N VAL A 21 -15.68 -3.53 -8.68
CA VAL A 21 -16.16 -4.59 -7.78
C VAL A 21 -14.98 -5.51 -7.45
N PRO A 22 -14.59 -5.63 -6.15
CA PRO A 22 -13.51 -6.53 -5.77
C PRO A 22 -13.89 -8.00 -5.99
N GLU A 23 -12.89 -8.86 -6.17
CA GLU A 23 -13.11 -10.31 -6.35
C GLU A 23 -13.84 -10.92 -5.17
N ILE A 24 -13.62 -10.39 -3.98
CA ILE A 24 -14.34 -10.75 -2.76
C ILE A 24 -14.49 -9.49 -1.90
N PHE A 25 -15.66 -9.32 -1.27
CA PHE A 25 -15.87 -8.21 -0.36
C PHE A 25 -15.21 -8.48 1.00
N PRO A 26 -14.77 -7.43 1.72
CA PRO A 26 -14.08 -7.60 3.00
C PRO A 26 -14.84 -8.43 4.02
N ASP A 27 -16.15 -8.23 4.12
CA ASP A 27 -16.99 -8.98 5.07
C ASP A 27 -16.95 -10.48 4.80
N GLU A 28 -17.00 -10.85 3.51
CA GLU A 28 -16.97 -12.25 3.09
C GLU A 28 -15.58 -12.86 3.33
N ALA A 29 -14.52 -12.08 3.03
CA ALA A 29 -13.16 -12.53 3.23
C ALA A 29 -12.86 -12.75 4.71
N LEU A 30 -13.28 -11.83 5.57
CA LEU A 30 -13.11 -11.95 7.02
C LEU A 30 -13.88 -13.15 7.57
N ALA A 31 -15.11 -13.36 7.08
CA ALA A 31 -15.91 -14.52 7.47
C ALA A 31 -15.27 -15.85 7.05
N ALA A 32 -14.50 -15.84 5.95
CA ALA A 32 -13.79 -17.02 5.46
C ALA A 32 -12.45 -17.27 6.16
N GLY A 33 -12.02 -16.39 7.08
CA GLY A 33 -10.83 -16.59 7.87
C GLY A 33 -9.67 -15.63 7.59
N ALA A 34 -9.87 -14.63 6.73
CA ALA A 34 -8.83 -13.62 6.49
C ALA A 34 -8.59 -12.79 7.76
N TYR A 35 -7.33 -12.48 8.02
CA TYR A 35 -6.96 -11.62 9.14
C TYR A 35 -6.98 -10.15 8.75
N ILE A 36 -6.40 -9.84 7.58
CA ILE A 36 -6.33 -8.49 7.04
C ILE A 36 -6.88 -8.51 5.62
N VAL A 37 -7.77 -7.59 5.28
CA VAL A 37 -8.33 -7.46 3.94
C VAL A 37 -8.17 -6.01 3.47
N GLY A 38 -7.72 -5.83 2.24
CA GLY A 38 -7.65 -4.53 1.59
C GLY A 38 -8.29 -4.59 0.21
N THR A 39 -8.92 -3.51 -0.20
CA THR A 39 -9.51 -3.35 -1.54
C THR A 39 -9.22 -1.97 -2.09
N GLY A 40 -9.56 -1.75 -3.34
CA GLY A 40 -9.46 -0.41 -3.95
C GLY A 40 -10.59 0.55 -3.55
N ARG A 41 -11.60 0.08 -2.83
CA ARG A 41 -12.77 0.89 -2.48
C ARG A 41 -12.53 1.73 -1.24
N SER A 42 -12.98 2.99 -1.30
CA SER A 42 -12.85 3.93 -0.18
C SER A 42 -13.85 3.69 0.94
N ASP A 43 -14.90 2.90 0.68
CA ASP A 43 -15.94 2.60 1.66
C ASP A 43 -15.59 1.43 2.59
N PHE A 44 -14.40 0.86 2.44
CA PHE A 44 -13.90 -0.21 3.30
C PHE A 44 -12.55 0.18 3.92
N PRO A 45 -12.20 -0.40 5.09
CA PRO A 45 -10.87 -0.19 5.68
C PRO A 45 -9.74 -0.67 4.75
N ASN A 46 -8.55 -0.13 4.95
CA ASN A 46 -7.35 -0.53 4.21
C ASN A 46 -7.50 -0.30 2.70
N GLN A 47 -7.92 0.90 2.32
CA GLN A 47 -8.02 1.23 0.90
C GLN A 47 -6.64 1.20 0.23
N ILE A 48 -6.52 0.38 -0.82
CA ILE A 48 -5.31 0.29 -1.64
C ILE A 48 -5.53 1.16 -2.88
N ASN A 49 -4.81 2.27 -2.95
CA ASN A 49 -5.00 3.26 -4.01
C ASN A 49 -3.64 3.75 -4.51
N ASN A 50 -3.47 3.77 -5.83
CA ASN A 50 -2.24 4.24 -6.48
C ASN A 50 -1.90 5.69 -6.12
N VAL A 51 -2.87 6.49 -5.73
CA VAL A 51 -2.66 7.88 -5.28
C VAL A 51 -1.69 7.97 -4.09
N LEU A 52 -1.59 6.91 -3.28
CA LEU A 52 -0.60 6.86 -2.21
C LEU A 52 0.84 6.94 -2.73
N ALA A 53 1.09 6.39 -3.90
CA ALA A 53 2.45 6.19 -4.39
C ALA A 53 2.83 7.13 -5.52
N PHE A 54 2.01 7.26 -6.55
CA PHE A 54 2.44 7.86 -7.81
C PHE A 54 2.83 9.34 -7.74
N PRO A 55 2.09 10.24 -7.10
CA PRO A 55 2.54 11.62 -7.04
C PRO A 55 3.90 11.75 -6.36
N GLY A 56 4.09 11.05 -5.25
CA GLY A 56 5.34 11.08 -4.51
C GLY A 56 6.50 10.45 -5.26
N ILE A 57 6.26 9.31 -5.92
CA ILE A 57 7.31 8.63 -6.71
C ILE A 57 7.80 9.55 -7.83
N PHE A 58 6.89 10.14 -8.59
CA PHE A 58 7.28 11.04 -9.68
C PHE A 58 7.98 12.29 -9.14
N ARG A 59 7.48 12.86 -8.07
CA ARG A 59 8.11 14.03 -7.45
C ARG A 59 9.52 13.72 -6.99
N GLY A 60 9.70 12.60 -6.30
CA GLY A 60 11.03 12.17 -5.84
C GLY A 60 11.98 11.89 -6.99
N ALA A 61 11.50 11.24 -8.03
CA ALA A 61 12.30 10.93 -9.22
C ALA A 61 12.73 12.23 -9.93
N LEU A 62 11.82 13.18 -10.10
CA LEU A 62 12.11 14.45 -10.72
C LEU A 62 13.11 15.26 -9.90
N ASP A 63 12.91 15.35 -8.60
CA ASP A 63 13.81 16.08 -7.70
C ASP A 63 15.22 15.50 -7.72
N ALA A 64 15.34 14.18 -7.83
CA ALA A 64 16.64 13.49 -7.88
C ALA A 64 17.21 13.39 -9.29
N ARG A 65 16.49 13.89 -10.29
CA ARG A 65 16.88 13.85 -11.70
C ARG A 65 17.14 12.42 -12.19
N ALA A 66 16.32 11.47 -11.72
CA ALA A 66 16.40 10.08 -12.14
C ALA A 66 15.96 9.95 -13.59
N LYS A 67 16.64 9.09 -14.35
CA LYS A 67 16.30 8.86 -15.75
C LYS A 67 15.14 7.91 -15.92
N LYS A 68 14.90 7.07 -14.92
CA LYS A 68 13.81 6.08 -14.91
C LYS A 68 13.40 5.77 -13.49
N ILE A 69 12.22 5.19 -13.34
CA ILE A 69 11.72 4.72 -12.05
C ILE A 69 12.14 3.26 -11.90
N THR A 70 13.05 3.01 -10.97
CA THR A 70 13.61 1.68 -10.73
C THR A 70 12.80 0.92 -9.69
N ILE A 71 13.05 -0.40 -9.59
CA ILE A 71 12.42 -1.22 -8.55
C ILE A 71 12.88 -0.77 -7.16
N GLU A 72 14.14 -0.38 -7.00
CA GLU A 72 14.64 0.13 -5.72
C GLU A 72 13.89 1.38 -5.27
N MET A 73 13.56 2.26 -6.21
CA MET A 73 12.75 3.46 -5.93
C MET A 73 11.34 3.08 -5.49
N GLN A 74 10.74 2.08 -6.13
CA GLN A 74 9.40 1.60 -5.78
C GLN A 74 9.39 0.93 -4.40
N ILE A 75 10.41 0.14 -4.09
CA ILE A 75 10.56 -0.49 -2.76
C ILE A 75 10.74 0.58 -1.69
N ALA A 76 11.54 1.61 -1.96
CA ALA A 76 11.73 2.72 -1.03
C ALA A 76 10.42 3.46 -0.77
N ALA A 77 9.62 3.68 -1.81
CA ALA A 77 8.29 4.29 -1.68
C ALA A 77 7.37 3.44 -0.80
N ALA A 78 7.35 2.14 -1.03
CA ALA A 78 6.52 1.22 -0.25
C ALA A 78 6.93 1.23 1.23
N LYS A 79 8.22 1.22 1.52
CA LYS A 79 8.71 1.30 2.90
C LYS A 79 8.35 2.63 3.55
N GLY A 80 8.43 3.72 2.81
CA GLY A 80 8.04 5.05 3.30
C GLY A 80 6.55 5.10 3.66
N ILE A 81 5.70 4.55 2.82
CA ILE A 81 4.26 4.46 3.08
C ILE A 81 4.00 3.60 4.33
N ALA A 82 4.65 2.45 4.42
CA ALA A 82 4.45 1.54 5.55
C ALA A 82 4.81 2.20 6.89
N LYS A 83 5.81 3.06 6.92
CA LYS A 83 6.24 3.74 8.14
C LYS A 83 5.31 4.87 8.57
N LEU A 84 4.37 5.27 7.73
CA LEU A 84 3.43 6.35 8.07
C LEU A 84 2.43 5.94 9.16
N ILE A 85 2.25 4.64 9.38
CA ILE A 85 1.42 4.15 10.47
C ILE A 85 2.34 3.68 11.60
N PRO A 86 2.32 4.38 12.75
CA PRO A 86 3.12 3.96 13.91
C PRO A 86 2.71 2.56 14.40
N ASP A 87 3.63 1.84 15.01
CA ASP A 87 3.37 0.49 15.50
C ASP A 87 2.19 0.43 16.48
N ASN A 88 2.03 1.46 17.30
CA ASN A 88 0.92 1.52 18.26
C ASN A 88 -0.44 1.80 17.63
N GLU A 89 -0.47 2.22 16.36
CA GLU A 89 -1.69 2.45 15.60
C GLU A 89 -1.94 1.35 14.55
N LEU A 90 -1.00 0.45 14.39
CA LEU A 90 -1.09 -0.63 13.42
C LEU A 90 -2.05 -1.70 13.90
N THR A 91 -3.17 -1.87 13.17
CA THR A 91 -4.20 -2.86 13.46
C THR A 91 -4.63 -3.55 12.17
N PRO A 92 -5.35 -4.70 12.25
CA PRO A 92 -5.83 -5.37 11.03
C PRO A 92 -6.70 -4.51 10.11
N THR A 93 -7.32 -3.45 10.64
CA THR A 93 -8.13 -2.52 9.85
C THR A 93 -7.44 -1.19 9.59
N ASN A 94 -6.17 -1.07 9.94
CA ASN A 94 -5.39 0.17 9.75
C ASN A 94 -3.94 -0.17 9.42
N ILE A 95 -3.71 -0.71 8.22
CA ILE A 95 -2.38 -1.12 7.76
C ILE A 95 -1.77 -0.16 6.74
N ILE A 96 -2.55 0.77 6.21
CA ILE A 96 -2.13 1.68 5.16
C ILE A 96 -2.74 3.05 5.43
N PRO A 97 -2.01 4.16 5.21
CA PRO A 97 -2.55 5.49 5.47
C PRO A 97 -3.64 5.86 4.46
N ASP A 98 -4.47 6.82 4.85
CA ASP A 98 -5.46 7.39 3.94
C ASP A 98 -4.73 8.06 2.77
N PRO A 99 -5.15 7.85 1.51
CA PRO A 99 -4.49 8.45 0.34
C PRO A 99 -4.42 9.98 0.39
N PHE A 100 -5.34 10.61 1.08
CA PHE A 100 -5.40 12.07 1.19
C PHE A 100 -4.82 12.59 2.50
N GLN A 101 -4.21 11.72 3.30
CA GLN A 101 -3.53 12.15 4.53
C GLN A 101 -2.40 13.11 4.20
N GLU A 102 -2.32 14.21 4.96
CA GLU A 102 -1.27 15.19 4.79
C GLU A 102 0.10 14.57 5.01
N GLY A 103 1.04 14.90 4.14
CA GLY A 103 2.43 14.45 4.27
C GLY A 103 2.76 13.14 3.57
N VAL A 104 1.77 12.39 3.08
CA VAL A 104 2.04 11.11 2.40
C VAL A 104 2.94 11.30 1.17
N ALA A 105 2.56 12.20 0.28
CA ALA A 105 3.33 12.45 -0.95
C ALA A 105 4.75 12.92 -0.64
N LYS A 106 4.91 13.75 0.39
CA LYS A 106 6.22 14.26 0.81
C LYS A 106 7.12 13.12 1.29
N VAL A 107 6.62 12.24 2.14
CA VAL A 107 7.38 11.11 2.66
C VAL A 107 7.77 10.16 1.55
N VAL A 108 6.86 9.87 0.63
CA VAL A 108 7.14 9.01 -0.52
C VAL A 108 8.23 9.64 -1.40
N ALA A 109 8.13 10.94 -1.68
CA ALA A 109 9.11 11.64 -2.49
C ALA A 109 10.51 11.63 -1.84
N GLU A 110 10.59 11.85 -0.52
CA GLU A 110 11.86 11.78 0.21
C GLU A 110 12.47 10.40 0.16
N SER A 111 11.65 9.36 0.35
CA SER A 111 12.10 7.96 0.29
C SER A 111 12.69 7.62 -1.08
N VAL A 112 12.03 8.07 -2.14
CA VAL A 112 12.48 7.84 -3.52
C VAL A 112 13.79 8.62 -3.78
N ARG A 113 13.88 9.87 -3.38
CA ARG A 113 15.11 10.65 -3.54
C ARG A 113 16.31 9.99 -2.86
N ASN A 114 16.11 9.50 -1.65
CA ASN A 114 17.17 8.81 -0.91
C ASN A 114 17.60 7.52 -1.60
N ALA A 115 16.68 6.78 -2.18
CA ALA A 115 16.99 5.56 -2.93
C ALA A 115 17.83 5.87 -4.18
N VAL A 116 17.53 6.96 -4.89
CA VAL A 116 18.31 7.37 -6.06
C VAL A 116 19.75 7.71 -5.65
N LYS A 117 19.93 8.43 -4.53
CA LYS A 117 21.26 8.79 -4.04
C LYS A 117 22.07 7.56 -3.64
N GLU A 118 21.45 6.54 -3.08
CA GLU A 118 22.13 5.32 -2.65
C GLU A 118 22.59 4.46 -3.82
N THR A 119 21.92 4.55 -4.97
CA THR A 119 22.22 3.72 -6.15
C THR A 119 23.09 4.40 -7.18
N ASN A 120 23.43 5.67 -7.00
CA ASN A 120 24.29 6.44 -7.91
C ASN A 120 25.69 6.62 -7.35
#